data_4de905d370c920217aa8c35b2862abfe
#
_entry.id   4de905d370c920217aa8c35b2862abfe
#
_cell.length_a   1.000
_cell.length_b   1.000
_cell.length_c   1.000
_cell.angle_alpha   90.00
_cell.angle_beta   90.00
_cell.angle_gamma   90.00
#
_symmetry.space_group_name_H-M   'P 1'
#
loop_
_entity.id
_entity.type
_entity.pdbx_description
1 polymer ?
#
loop_
_entity_poly.entity_id
_entity_poly.type
_entity_poly.pdbx_seq_one_letter_code
_entity_poly.pdbx_strand_id
1 'polypeptide(L)'
;MIDSAVTVEMRHLTRAFGSIVAVRDLNLTIAKGEVFGLLGPNGSGKTTTIRMLCGLIAPSEGTAIVAGVDVVKSPDLIKERIGYMSQRFGLYEDLTVAENMDFFAGIYGLEGPSRRGRIAEVVSFLGLNRRLYQLAGTLSGGWKQRLGLACALMHRPPVLFLDEPTAGVDPAARKGFWITISALAGQGTTVIVTTHYMDEAGRCGRIALMSQGHLIALGTAGEVAKQVGGKDLEDAFIILQERDEQEQEA
;
A
#
# COMPACT_ATOMS: atom_id res chain seq x y z
N MET A 1 9.46 1.45 -24.20
CA MET A 1 8.04 1.06 -24.09
C MET A 1 7.93 0.29 -22.77
N ILE A 2 7.05 0.71 -21.87
CA ILE A 2 6.78 -0.04 -20.62
C ILE A 2 6.02 -1.29 -21.05
N ASP A 3 6.47 -2.46 -20.60
CA ASP A 3 5.74 -3.71 -20.80
C ASP A 3 4.33 -3.52 -20.24
N SER A 4 3.29 -3.81 -21.02
CA SER A 4 1.89 -3.65 -20.61
C SER A 4 1.51 -4.48 -19.37
N ALA A 5 2.37 -5.40 -18.96
CA ALA A 5 2.24 -6.22 -17.78
C ALA A 5 2.74 -5.53 -16.49
N VAL A 6 3.56 -4.45 -16.57
CA VAL A 6 4.12 -3.74 -15.41
C VAL A 6 3.27 -2.52 -15.06
N THR A 7 2.86 -2.40 -13.80
CA THR A 7 2.05 -1.28 -13.31
C THR A 7 2.87 -0.28 -12.49
N VAL A 8 3.88 -0.74 -11.76
CA VAL A 8 4.82 0.12 -11.01
C VAL A 8 6.24 -0.28 -11.37
N GLU A 9 7.06 0.71 -11.70
CA GLU A 9 8.48 0.54 -11.96
C GLU A 9 9.27 1.61 -11.20
N MET A 10 10.27 1.19 -10.44
CA MET A 10 11.20 2.05 -9.71
C MET A 10 12.59 1.87 -10.29
N ARG A 11 13.28 3.00 -10.56
CA ARG A 11 14.64 3.05 -11.13
C ARG A 11 15.52 3.97 -10.30
N HIS A 12 16.49 3.40 -9.60
CA HIS A 12 17.44 4.11 -8.74
C HIS A 12 16.76 5.05 -7.75
N LEU A 13 15.54 4.66 -7.27
CA LEU A 13 14.70 5.50 -6.44
C LEU A 13 15.35 5.72 -5.08
N THR A 14 15.75 6.96 -4.81
CA THR A 14 16.47 7.36 -3.60
C THR A 14 15.79 8.55 -2.93
N ARG A 15 15.74 8.56 -1.59
CA ARG A 15 15.28 9.70 -0.81
C ARG A 15 16.16 9.94 0.40
N ALA A 16 16.73 11.14 0.45
CA ALA A 16 17.47 11.66 1.61
C ALA A 16 16.70 12.81 2.27
N PHE A 17 16.82 12.91 3.59
CA PHE A 17 16.37 14.02 4.44
C PHE A 17 17.58 14.56 5.20
N GLY A 18 18.20 15.61 4.67
CA GLY A 18 19.50 16.08 5.18
C GLY A 18 20.57 14.99 5.03
N SER A 19 21.19 14.59 6.13
CA SER A 19 22.21 13.52 6.16
C SER A 19 21.62 12.09 6.22
N ILE A 20 20.31 11.95 6.42
CA ILE A 20 19.66 10.63 6.57
C ILE A 20 19.15 10.16 5.22
N VAL A 21 19.67 9.05 4.70
CA VAL A 21 19.15 8.39 3.51
C VAL A 21 18.07 7.39 3.92
N ALA A 22 16.81 7.78 3.74
CA ALA A 22 15.65 6.97 4.13
C ALA A 22 15.30 5.87 3.12
N VAL A 23 15.63 6.05 1.84
CA VAL A 23 15.53 5.04 0.77
C VAL A 23 16.74 5.21 -0.13
N ARG A 24 17.41 4.09 -0.44
CA ARG A 24 18.65 4.06 -1.19
C ARG A 24 18.53 3.13 -2.40
N ASP A 25 18.70 3.67 -3.59
CA ASP A 25 18.84 2.95 -4.86
C ASP A 25 17.82 1.82 -5.07
N LEU A 26 16.55 2.08 -4.79
CA LEU A 26 15.52 1.06 -4.91
C LEU A 26 15.16 0.81 -6.39
N ASN A 27 15.37 -0.43 -6.82
CA ASN A 27 15.11 -0.89 -8.18
C ASN A 27 14.18 -2.10 -8.13
N LEU A 28 12.92 -1.93 -8.59
CA LEU A 28 11.98 -3.06 -8.66
C LEU A 28 10.79 -2.76 -9.58
N THR A 29 10.12 -3.83 -10.02
CA THR A 29 8.89 -3.76 -10.83
C THR A 29 7.77 -4.55 -10.17
N ILE A 30 6.52 -4.05 -10.29
CA ILE A 30 5.31 -4.70 -9.80
C ILE A 30 4.36 -4.93 -10.98
N ALA A 31 3.88 -6.15 -11.13
CA ALA A 31 3.00 -6.53 -12.21
C ALA A 31 1.57 -6.03 -11.99
N LYS A 32 0.82 -5.91 -13.08
CA LYS A 32 -0.60 -5.53 -13.02
C LYS A 32 -1.43 -6.62 -12.33
N GLY A 33 -2.30 -6.20 -11.40
CA GLY A 33 -3.16 -7.13 -10.64
C GLY A 33 -2.42 -7.93 -9.57
N GLU A 34 -1.15 -7.60 -9.30
CA GLU A 34 -0.37 -8.24 -8.25
C GLU A 34 -0.74 -7.69 -6.86
N VAL A 35 -0.75 -8.54 -5.85
CA VAL A 35 -0.67 -8.13 -4.44
C VAL A 35 0.79 -8.21 -4.03
N PHE A 36 1.41 -7.05 -3.86
CA PHE A 36 2.83 -6.90 -3.55
C PHE A 36 3.03 -6.42 -2.11
N GLY A 37 3.87 -7.12 -1.35
CA GLY A 37 4.23 -6.77 0.01
C GLY A 37 5.55 -6.01 0.09
N LEU A 38 5.57 -4.85 0.74
CA LEU A 38 6.78 -4.13 1.11
C LEU A 38 6.97 -4.28 2.62
N LEU A 39 7.88 -5.16 3.02
CA LEU A 39 8.06 -5.61 4.39
C LEU A 39 9.36 -5.07 4.99
N GLY A 40 9.42 -4.98 6.30
CA GLY A 40 10.60 -4.57 7.04
C GLY A 40 10.24 -3.90 8.38
N PRO A 41 11.22 -3.64 9.24
CA PRO A 41 11.00 -3.01 10.53
C PRO A 41 10.59 -1.54 10.37
N ASN A 42 10.22 -0.91 11.47
CA ASN A 42 9.98 0.52 11.50
C ASN A 42 11.27 1.27 11.16
N GLY A 43 11.17 2.30 10.32
CA GLY A 43 12.33 3.06 9.84
C GLY A 43 13.04 2.46 8.61
N SER A 44 12.66 1.28 8.12
CA SER A 44 13.30 0.67 6.93
C SER A 44 13.01 1.36 5.59
N GLY A 45 12.22 2.44 5.55
CA GLY A 45 11.95 3.21 4.33
C GLY A 45 10.62 2.91 3.64
N LYS A 46 9.80 1.95 4.10
CA LYS A 46 8.52 1.54 3.48
C LYS A 46 7.55 2.70 3.22
N THR A 47 7.19 3.44 4.26
CA THR A 47 6.28 4.60 4.15
C THR A 47 6.87 5.69 3.27
N THR A 48 8.20 5.92 3.32
CA THR A 48 8.88 6.87 2.44
C THR A 48 8.78 6.45 0.98
N THR A 49 8.99 5.17 0.70
CA THR A 49 8.83 4.60 -0.65
C THR A 49 7.40 4.80 -1.16
N ILE A 50 6.38 4.41 -0.39
CA ILE A 50 4.98 4.65 -0.77
C ILE A 50 4.70 6.12 -1.03
N ARG A 51 5.17 7.03 -0.18
CA ARG A 51 4.94 8.48 -0.36
C ARG A 51 5.59 9.01 -1.63
N MET A 52 6.75 8.51 -2.04
CA MET A 52 7.35 8.84 -3.34
C MET A 52 6.49 8.32 -4.50
N LEU A 53 6.05 7.07 -4.44
CA LEU A 53 5.19 6.47 -5.46
C LEU A 53 3.82 7.15 -5.60
N CYS A 54 3.30 7.69 -4.50
CA CYS A 54 2.07 8.47 -4.47
C CYS A 54 2.25 9.94 -4.93
N GLY A 55 3.47 10.38 -5.26
CA GLY A 55 3.75 11.78 -5.61
C GLY A 55 3.59 12.75 -4.43
N LEU A 56 3.60 12.26 -3.17
CA LEU A 56 3.48 13.09 -1.97
C LEU A 56 4.81 13.71 -1.56
N ILE A 57 5.93 13.06 -1.89
CA ILE A 57 7.28 13.59 -1.73
C ILE A 57 8.08 13.29 -3.00
N ALA A 58 8.90 14.23 -3.44
CA ALA A 58 9.79 14.00 -4.57
C ALA A 58 10.96 13.08 -4.15
N PRO A 59 11.43 12.14 -4.98
CA PRO A 59 12.70 11.47 -4.77
C PRO A 59 13.86 12.47 -4.82
N SER A 60 14.96 12.16 -4.14
CA SER A 60 16.22 12.93 -4.25
C SER A 60 16.97 12.56 -5.54
N GLU A 61 16.89 11.27 -5.91
CA GLU A 61 17.49 10.72 -7.14
C GLU A 61 16.59 9.62 -7.71
N GLY A 62 16.79 9.30 -8.98
CA GLY A 62 16.02 8.28 -9.67
C GLY A 62 14.61 8.72 -10.02
N THR A 63 13.77 7.76 -10.39
CA THR A 63 12.37 8.01 -10.75
C THR A 63 11.52 6.75 -10.54
N ALA A 64 10.19 6.91 -10.62
CA ALA A 64 9.27 5.80 -10.71
C ALA A 64 8.13 6.10 -11.69
N ILE A 65 7.63 5.03 -12.32
CA ILE A 65 6.41 5.08 -13.13
C ILE A 65 5.32 4.31 -12.38
N VAL A 66 4.18 4.93 -12.18
CA VAL A 66 3.01 4.33 -11.52
C VAL A 66 1.79 4.48 -12.42
N ALA A 67 1.14 3.39 -12.78
CA ALA A 67 0.01 3.37 -13.71
C ALA A 67 0.27 4.18 -15.01
N GLY A 68 1.50 4.09 -15.54
CA GLY A 68 1.95 4.80 -16.74
C GLY A 68 2.33 6.26 -16.54
N VAL A 69 2.30 6.79 -15.31
CA VAL A 69 2.63 8.18 -14.97
C VAL A 69 3.96 8.27 -14.24
N ASP A 70 4.84 9.17 -14.68
CA ASP A 70 6.12 9.47 -14.03
C ASP A 70 5.85 10.32 -12.77
N VAL A 71 6.26 9.82 -11.60
CA VAL A 71 5.98 10.46 -10.30
C VAL A 71 6.74 11.78 -10.12
N VAL A 72 7.84 11.99 -10.86
CA VAL A 72 8.63 13.22 -10.77
C VAL A 72 8.07 14.30 -11.69
N LYS A 73 7.69 13.92 -12.92
CA LYS A 73 7.23 14.86 -13.95
C LYS A 73 5.77 15.28 -13.76
N SER A 74 4.95 14.38 -13.21
CA SER A 74 3.50 14.59 -13.12
C SER A 74 2.91 14.12 -11.79
N PRO A 75 3.40 14.63 -10.64
CA PRO A 75 2.98 14.16 -9.30
C PRO A 75 1.48 14.38 -9.02
N ASP A 76 0.86 15.40 -9.61
CA ASP A 76 -0.57 15.64 -9.42
C ASP A 76 -1.43 14.63 -10.18
N LEU A 77 -1.01 14.22 -11.37
CA LEU A 77 -1.71 13.21 -12.16
C LEU A 77 -1.69 11.82 -11.50
N ILE A 78 -0.68 11.53 -10.68
CA ILE A 78 -0.62 10.29 -9.90
C ILE A 78 -1.81 10.17 -8.96
N LYS A 79 -2.21 11.27 -8.30
CA LYS A 79 -3.31 11.29 -7.31
C LYS A 79 -4.65 10.85 -7.92
N GLU A 80 -4.84 11.05 -9.22
CA GLU A 80 -6.02 10.60 -9.97
C GLU A 80 -5.98 9.11 -10.33
N ARG A 81 -4.77 8.51 -10.32
CA ARG A 81 -4.52 7.13 -10.76
C ARG A 81 -4.36 6.14 -9.62
N ILE A 82 -4.22 6.63 -8.40
CA ILE A 82 -3.97 5.76 -7.26
C ILE A 82 -5.02 5.93 -6.16
N GLY A 83 -5.33 4.84 -5.46
CA GLY A 83 -5.92 4.91 -4.13
C GLY A 83 -4.80 4.86 -3.09
N TYR A 84 -4.90 5.70 -2.06
CA TYR A 84 -3.94 5.68 -0.97
C TYR A 84 -4.67 5.63 0.37
N MET A 85 -4.31 4.65 1.18
CA MET A 85 -4.77 4.52 2.55
C MET A 85 -3.56 4.60 3.48
N SER A 86 -3.46 5.70 4.21
CA SER A 86 -2.41 5.89 5.22
C SER A 86 -2.70 5.08 6.48
N GLN A 87 -1.70 4.88 7.33
CA GLN A 87 -1.81 4.19 8.61
C GLN A 87 -2.92 4.77 9.54
N ARG A 88 -3.19 6.07 9.46
CA ARG A 88 -4.25 6.76 10.24
C ARG A 88 -5.58 6.89 9.49
N PHE A 89 -5.74 6.23 8.35
CA PHE A 89 -6.93 6.18 7.46
C PHE A 89 -7.41 7.52 6.87
N GLY A 90 -7.03 8.67 7.41
CA GLY A 90 -7.42 10.00 6.89
C GLY A 90 -8.93 10.29 6.92
N LEU A 91 -9.66 9.70 7.85
CA LEU A 91 -11.11 9.86 7.99
C LEU A 91 -11.48 11.12 8.79
N TYR A 92 -12.60 11.73 8.43
CA TYR A 92 -13.24 12.79 9.21
C TYR A 92 -14.10 12.12 10.30
N GLU A 93 -13.65 12.19 11.55
CA GLU A 93 -14.25 11.45 12.67
C GLU A 93 -15.62 12.01 13.08
N ASP A 94 -15.88 13.28 12.84
CA ASP A 94 -17.12 14.00 13.06
C ASP A 94 -18.15 13.84 11.93
N LEU A 95 -17.78 13.22 10.83
CA LEU A 95 -18.67 12.82 9.74
C LEU A 95 -19.12 11.37 9.87
N THR A 96 -20.32 11.07 9.41
CA THR A 96 -20.81 9.70 9.26
C THR A 96 -20.06 8.94 8.18
N VAL A 97 -20.25 7.63 8.13
CA VAL A 97 -19.73 6.78 7.05
C VAL A 97 -20.17 7.29 5.67
N ALA A 98 -21.47 7.61 5.52
CA ALA A 98 -22.03 8.12 4.26
C ALA A 98 -21.41 9.47 3.87
N GLU A 99 -21.26 10.40 4.81
CA GLU A 99 -20.67 11.71 4.57
C GLU A 99 -19.18 11.63 4.22
N ASN A 100 -18.41 10.77 4.88
CA ASN A 100 -17.02 10.51 4.49
C ASN A 100 -16.94 10.02 3.04
N MET A 101 -17.74 9.02 2.68
CA MET A 101 -17.74 8.48 1.31
C MET A 101 -18.19 9.52 0.29
N ASP A 102 -19.20 10.31 0.62
CA ASP A 102 -19.70 11.39 -0.23
C ASP A 102 -18.63 12.46 -0.44
N PHE A 103 -17.94 12.88 0.62
CA PHE A 103 -16.84 13.83 0.56
C PHE A 103 -15.70 13.35 -0.37
N PHE A 104 -15.21 12.11 -0.19
CA PHE A 104 -14.16 11.57 -1.05
C PHE A 104 -14.62 11.36 -2.49
N ALA A 105 -15.87 10.95 -2.71
CA ALA A 105 -16.43 10.87 -4.05
C ALA A 105 -16.41 12.23 -4.76
N GLY A 106 -16.72 13.31 -4.03
CA GLY A 106 -16.63 14.69 -4.52
C GLY A 106 -15.22 15.14 -4.86
N ILE A 107 -14.22 14.82 -4.01
CA ILE A 107 -12.80 15.10 -4.28
C ILE A 107 -12.36 14.48 -5.62
N TYR A 108 -12.82 13.26 -5.91
CA TYR A 108 -12.51 12.56 -7.17
C TYR A 108 -13.43 12.94 -8.34
N GLY A 109 -14.19 14.05 -8.22
CA GLY A 109 -15.01 14.57 -9.31
C GLY A 109 -16.23 13.73 -9.67
N LEU A 110 -16.69 12.85 -8.79
CA LEU A 110 -17.91 12.08 -9.02
C LEU A 110 -19.13 12.96 -8.72
N GLU A 111 -20.11 13.00 -9.64
CA GLU A 111 -21.30 13.83 -9.53
C GLU A 111 -22.60 13.07 -9.83
N GLY A 112 -23.71 13.59 -9.33
CA GLY A 112 -25.06 13.16 -9.68
C GLY A 112 -25.33 11.65 -9.49
N PRO A 113 -25.97 11.00 -10.47
CA PRO A 113 -26.29 9.57 -10.41
C PRO A 113 -25.06 8.66 -10.33
N SER A 114 -23.96 9.04 -11.01
CA SER A 114 -22.69 8.29 -10.99
C SER A 114 -22.11 8.21 -9.58
N ARG A 115 -22.10 9.34 -8.85
CA ARG A 115 -21.66 9.41 -7.45
C ARG A 115 -22.46 8.47 -6.55
N ARG A 116 -23.80 8.57 -6.60
CA ARG A 116 -24.69 7.71 -5.81
C ARG A 116 -24.51 6.23 -6.12
N GLY A 117 -24.43 5.89 -7.40
CA GLY A 117 -24.22 4.51 -7.86
C GLY A 117 -22.89 3.95 -7.37
N ARG A 118 -21.81 4.74 -7.45
CA ARG A 118 -20.48 4.33 -6.99
C ARG A 118 -20.41 4.15 -5.48
N ILE A 119 -21.00 5.05 -4.71
CA ILE A 119 -21.09 4.91 -3.26
C ILE A 119 -21.83 3.62 -2.90
N ALA A 120 -22.99 3.35 -3.50
CA ALA A 120 -23.77 2.14 -3.24
C ALA A 120 -22.99 0.85 -3.56
N GLU A 121 -22.26 0.83 -4.67
CA GLU A 121 -21.37 -0.28 -5.07
C GLU A 121 -20.30 -0.56 -4.01
N VAL A 122 -19.56 0.48 -3.58
CA VAL A 122 -18.48 0.34 -2.62
C VAL A 122 -19.01 -0.01 -1.23
N VAL A 123 -20.13 0.57 -0.81
CA VAL A 123 -20.84 0.23 0.44
C VAL A 123 -21.20 -1.24 0.47
N SER A 124 -21.77 -1.76 -0.61
CA SER A 124 -22.15 -3.17 -0.73
C SER A 124 -20.91 -4.08 -0.70
N PHE A 125 -19.89 -3.74 -1.47
CA PHE A 125 -18.64 -4.52 -1.57
C PHE A 125 -17.92 -4.65 -0.22
N LEU A 126 -17.89 -3.57 0.58
CA LEU A 126 -17.20 -3.55 1.88
C LEU A 126 -18.11 -3.85 3.08
N GLY A 127 -19.40 -4.11 2.84
CA GLY A 127 -20.37 -4.47 3.88
C GLY A 127 -20.71 -3.34 4.85
N LEU A 128 -20.66 -2.07 4.39
CA LEU A 128 -20.89 -0.88 5.20
C LEU A 128 -22.38 -0.50 5.34
N ASN A 129 -23.31 -1.23 4.68
CA ASN A 129 -24.74 -0.91 4.58
C ASN A 129 -25.41 -0.56 5.93
N ARG A 130 -25.08 -1.29 7.00
CA ARG A 130 -25.71 -1.13 8.32
C ARG A 130 -25.10 -0.01 9.15
N ARG A 131 -24.08 0.70 8.63
CA ARG A 131 -23.30 1.70 9.37
C ARG A 131 -23.27 3.07 8.72
N LEU A 132 -24.03 3.27 7.64
CA LEU A 132 -24.00 4.50 6.83
C LEU A 132 -24.17 5.77 7.66
N TYR A 133 -25.04 5.74 8.68
CA TYR A 133 -25.35 6.89 9.53
C TYR A 133 -24.57 6.92 10.84
N GLN A 134 -23.63 5.98 11.04
CA GLN A 134 -22.75 5.96 12.21
C GLN A 134 -21.60 6.94 11.99
N LEU A 135 -21.26 7.74 13.03
CA LEU A 135 -20.08 8.62 13.01
C LEU A 135 -18.81 7.80 12.89
N ALA A 136 -17.89 8.22 12.02
CA ALA A 136 -16.64 7.52 11.78
C ALA A 136 -15.77 7.42 13.05
N GLY A 137 -15.80 8.45 13.90
CA GLY A 137 -15.10 8.45 15.19
C GLY A 137 -15.52 7.33 16.13
N THR A 138 -16.78 6.86 16.05
CA THR A 138 -17.35 5.81 16.91
C THR A 138 -17.16 4.39 16.38
N LEU A 139 -16.57 4.23 15.18
CA LEU A 139 -16.29 2.94 14.59
C LEU A 139 -15.13 2.24 15.32
N SER A 140 -15.20 0.90 15.40
CA SER A 140 -14.03 0.11 15.79
C SER A 140 -12.92 0.18 14.72
N GLY A 141 -11.68 -0.17 15.09
CA GLY A 141 -10.53 -0.13 14.17
C GLY A 141 -10.78 -0.84 12.84
N GLY A 142 -11.35 -2.04 12.86
CA GLY A 142 -11.65 -2.79 11.63
C GLY A 142 -12.74 -2.13 10.76
N TRP A 143 -13.68 -1.38 11.34
CA TRP A 143 -14.65 -0.61 10.58
C TRP A 143 -14.08 0.71 10.04
N LYS A 144 -13.20 1.38 10.81
CA LYS A 144 -12.44 2.55 10.30
C LYS A 144 -11.55 2.12 9.13
N GLN A 145 -10.90 0.98 9.23
CA GLN A 145 -10.10 0.39 8.15
C GLN A 145 -10.93 0.17 6.87
N ARG A 146 -12.12 -0.45 6.98
CA ARG A 146 -13.02 -0.66 5.83
C ARG A 146 -13.50 0.65 5.22
N LEU A 147 -13.81 1.64 6.04
CA LEU A 147 -14.20 2.97 5.56
C LEU A 147 -13.04 3.68 4.86
N GLY A 148 -11.82 3.61 5.41
CA GLY A 148 -10.61 4.15 4.76
C GLY A 148 -10.37 3.53 3.39
N LEU A 149 -10.50 2.19 3.30
CA LEU A 149 -10.44 1.48 2.03
C LEU A 149 -11.56 1.91 1.07
N ALA A 150 -12.80 2.09 1.57
CA ALA A 150 -13.92 2.59 0.77
C ALA A 150 -13.60 3.93 0.13
N CYS A 151 -13.08 4.88 0.91
CA CYS A 151 -12.69 6.21 0.43
C CYS A 151 -11.59 6.12 -0.64
N ALA A 152 -10.56 5.28 -0.42
CA ALA A 152 -9.47 5.09 -1.37
C ALA A 152 -9.90 4.43 -2.71
N LEU A 153 -11.04 3.74 -2.73
CA LEU A 153 -11.56 3.03 -3.91
C LEU A 153 -12.58 3.85 -4.75
N MET A 154 -12.98 5.05 -4.32
CA MET A 154 -14.09 5.80 -4.93
C MET A 154 -13.93 5.99 -6.44
N HIS A 155 -12.75 6.33 -6.92
CA HIS A 155 -12.46 6.64 -8.33
C HIS A 155 -11.96 5.44 -9.15
N ARG A 156 -12.10 4.20 -8.61
CA ARG A 156 -11.65 2.95 -9.27
C ARG A 156 -10.17 2.99 -9.67
N PRO A 157 -9.26 3.21 -8.74
CA PRO A 157 -7.84 3.32 -9.05
C PRO A 157 -7.28 2.00 -9.60
N PRO A 158 -6.43 2.02 -10.65
CA PRO A 158 -5.72 0.83 -11.11
C PRO A 158 -4.65 0.36 -10.13
N VAL A 159 -4.18 1.24 -9.23
CA VAL A 159 -3.18 0.94 -8.19
C VAL A 159 -3.67 1.41 -6.83
N LEU A 160 -3.55 0.56 -5.83
CA LEU A 160 -3.92 0.84 -4.44
C LEU A 160 -2.69 0.69 -3.55
N PHE A 161 -2.33 1.75 -2.84
CA PHE A 161 -1.29 1.75 -1.81
C PHE A 161 -1.92 1.72 -0.42
N LEU A 162 -1.49 0.76 0.40
CA LEU A 162 -1.99 0.53 1.75
C LEU A 162 -0.81 0.57 2.73
N ASP A 163 -0.72 1.63 3.52
CA ASP A 163 0.39 1.83 4.46
C ASP A 163 0.02 1.30 5.84
N GLU A 164 0.55 0.12 6.19
CA GLU A 164 0.26 -0.63 7.42
C GLU A 164 -1.24 -0.76 7.74
N PRO A 165 -2.05 -1.23 6.79
CA PRO A 165 -3.51 -1.11 6.86
C PRO A 165 -4.14 -1.92 8.00
N THR A 166 -3.44 -2.90 8.55
CA THR A 166 -3.93 -3.84 9.57
C THR A 166 -3.34 -3.59 10.96
N ALA A 167 -2.53 -2.53 11.11
CA ALA A 167 -1.95 -2.18 12.40
C ALA A 167 -3.04 -1.86 13.44
N GLY A 168 -2.98 -2.53 14.59
CA GLY A 168 -3.95 -2.34 15.68
C GLY A 168 -5.36 -2.90 15.40
N VAL A 169 -5.54 -3.70 14.35
CA VAL A 169 -6.81 -4.34 14.00
C VAL A 169 -6.85 -5.78 14.54
N ASP A 170 -8.01 -6.20 15.06
CA ASP A 170 -8.20 -7.54 15.57
C ASP A 170 -8.01 -8.63 14.50
N PRO A 171 -7.63 -9.89 14.87
CA PRO A 171 -7.33 -10.94 13.90
C PRO A 171 -8.48 -11.29 12.94
N ALA A 172 -9.73 -11.21 13.39
CA ALA A 172 -10.89 -11.55 12.56
C ALA A 172 -11.13 -10.47 11.50
N ALA A 173 -11.06 -9.19 11.88
CA ALA A 173 -11.16 -8.07 10.94
C ALA A 173 -9.97 -8.05 9.96
N ARG A 174 -8.75 -8.36 10.42
CA ARG A 174 -7.55 -8.51 9.59
C ARG A 174 -7.76 -9.59 8.51
N LYS A 175 -8.23 -10.77 8.89
CA LYS A 175 -8.55 -11.84 7.93
C LYS A 175 -9.57 -11.39 6.88
N GLY A 176 -10.64 -10.73 7.30
CA GLY A 176 -11.67 -10.19 6.40
C GLY A 176 -11.12 -9.14 5.43
N PHE A 177 -10.20 -8.29 5.89
CA PHE A 177 -9.56 -7.27 5.08
C PHE A 177 -8.70 -7.90 3.96
N TRP A 178 -7.90 -8.91 4.28
CA TRP A 178 -7.09 -9.62 3.29
C TRP A 178 -7.91 -10.34 2.22
N ILE A 179 -9.09 -10.89 2.57
CA ILE A 179 -10.04 -11.43 1.60
C ILE A 179 -10.48 -10.33 0.62
N THR A 180 -10.76 -9.14 1.13
CA THR A 180 -11.14 -8.00 0.30
C THR A 180 -10.00 -7.56 -0.65
N ILE A 181 -8.76 -7.51 -0.16
CA ILE A 181 -7.58 -7.20 -0.99
C ILE A 181 -7.41 -8.22 -2.12
N SER A 182 -7.51 -9.51 -1.80
CA SER A 182 -7.43 -10.58 -2.80
C SER A 182 -8.53 -10.46 -3.86
N ALA A 183 -9.75 -10.08 -3.46
CA ALA A 183 -10.86 -9.85 -4.39
C ALA A 183 -10.60 -8.65 -5.32
N LEU A 184 -10.01 -7.55 -4.80
CA LEU A 184 -9.64 -6.39 -5.60
C LEU A 184 -8.56 -6.73 -6.63
N ALA A 185 -7.53 -7.47 -6.22
CA ALA A 185 -6.48 -7.93 -7.12
C ALA A 185 -7.03 -8.86 -8.21
N GLY A 186 -7.93 -9.78 -7.86
CA GLY A 186 -8.65 -10.63 -8.82
C GLY A 186 -9.53 -9.86 -9.83
N GLN A 187 -9.90 -8.62 -9.51
CA GLN A 187 -10.59 -7.68 -10.41
C GLN A 187 -9.63 -6.82 -11.24
N GLY A 188 -8.32 -7.02 -11.10
CA GLY A 188 -7.28 -6.34 -11.87
C GLY A 188 -6.68 -5.09 -11.20
N THR A 189 -7.04 -4.76 -9.95
CA THR A 189 -6.39 -3.70 -9.18
C THR A 189 -5.03 -4.21 -8.67
N THR A 190 -3.95 -3.49 -8.94
CA THR A 190 -2.64 -3.77 -8.33
C THR A 190 -2.63 -3.23 -6.90
N VAL A 191 -2.25 -4.05 -5.93
CA VAL A 191 -2.26 -3.65 -4.51
C VAL A 191 -0.86 -3.74 -3.93
N ILE A 192 -0.36 -2.64 -3.39
CA ILE A 192 0.91 -2.56 -2.68
C ILE A 192 0.61 -2.34 -1.20
N VAL A 193 1.06 -3.26 -0.36
CA VAL A 193 0.83 -3.24 1.09
C VAL A 193 2.16 -3.11 1.81
N THR A 194 2.31 -2.12 2.70
CA THR A 194 3.40 -2.15 3.67
C THR A 194 2.93 -2.87 4.93
N THR A 195 3.79 -3.67 5.50
CA THR A 195 3.56 -4.31 6.80
C THR A 195 4.88 -4.65 7.48
N HIS A 196 4.84 -4.76 8.78
CA HIS A 196 5.91 -5.35 9.59
C HIS A 196 5.54 -6.75 10.12
N TYR A 197 4.35 -7.24 9.77
CA TYR A 197 3.87 -8.57 10.15
C TYR A 197 4.27 -9.62 9.10
N MET A 198 5.15 -10.56 9.46
CA MET A 198 5.64 -11.59 8.55
C MET A 198 4.55 -12.60 8.15
N ASP A 199 3.55 -12.82 9.02
CA ASP A 199 2.39 -13.67 8.72
C ASP A 199 1.50 -13.12 7.58
N GLU A 200 1.57 -11.83 7.31
CA GLU A 200 0.86 -11.20 6.19
C GLU A 200 1.57 -11.40 4.84
N ALA A 201 2.88 -11.60 4.85
CA ALA A 201 3.67 -11.79 3.64
C ALA A 201 3.23 -13.00 2.80
N GLY A 202 2.80 -14.07 3.46
CA GLY A 202 2.25 -15.25 2.78
C GLY A 202 0.95 -15.01 1.99
N ARG A 203 0.34 -13.82 2.15
CA ARG A 203 -0.86 -13.40 1.40
C ARG A 203 -0.51 -12.56 0.17
N CYS A 204 0.74 -12.14 0.04
CA CYS A 204 1.26 -11.42 -1.11
C CYS A 204 1.77 -12.40 -2.17
N GLY A 205 1.63 -12.05 -3.44
CA GLY A 205 2.20 -12.81 -4.54
C GLY A 205 3.72 -12.76 -4.52
N ARG A 206 4.29 -11.56 -4.36
CA ARG A 206 5.70 -11.32 -4.10
C ARG A 206 5.87 -10.30 -2.99
N ILE A 207 7.06 -10.33 -2.39
CA ILE A 207 7.45 -9.43 -1.32
C ILE A 207 8.83 -8.84 -1.60
N ALA A 208 9.03 -7.61 -1.14
CA ALA A 208 10.32 -6.97 -1.01
C ALA A 208 10.61 -6.79 0.49
N LEU A 209 11.71 -7.31 0.98
CA LEU A 209 12.20 -7.05 2.33
C LEU A 209 13.11 -5.84 2.30
N MET A 210 12.83 -4.86 3.14
CA MET A 210 13.63 -3.65 3.30
C MET A 210 14.30 -3.60 4.67
N SER A 211 15.55 -3.22 4.68
CA SER A 211 16.33 -2.89 5.88
C SER A 211 17.06 -1.57 5.62
N GLN A 212 17.14 -0.68 6.61
CA GLN A 212 17.94 0.56 6.59
C GLN A 212 17.86 1.36 5.27
N GLY A 213 16.70 1.38 4.62
CA GLY A 213 16.44 2.13 3.39
C GLY A 213 16.73 1.41 2.09
N HIS A 214 17.20 0.17 2.10
CA HIS A 214 17.48 -0.59 0.87
C HIS A 214 16.79 -1.96 0.84
N LEU A 215 16.80 -2.56 -0.34
CA LEU A 215 16.19 -3.86 -0.60
C LEU A 215 17.18 -4.97 -0.22
N ILE A 216 16.80 -5.85 0.71
CA ILE A 216 17.63 -6.99 1.13
C ILE A 216 17.17 -8.33 0.54
N ALA A 217 15.92 -8.44 0.11
CA ALA A 217 15.41 -9.60 -0.61
C ALA A 217 14.17 -9.28 -1.44
N LEU A 218 13.95 -10.01 -2.53
CA LEU A 218 12.81 -9.91 -3.43
C LEU A 218 12.41 -11.29 -3.94
N GLY A 219 11.13 -11.63 -3.86
CA GLY A 219 10.60 -12.91 -4.36
C GLY A 219 9.26 -13.25 -3.69
N THR A 220 8.80 -14.47 -3.88
CA THR A 220 7.73 -15.05 -3.05
C THR A 220 8.25 -15.30 -1.63
N ALA A 221 7.38 -15.36 -0.64
CA ALA A 221 7.77 -15.67 0.74
C ALA A 221 8.61 -16.98 0.84
N GLY A 222 8.24 -18.00 0.05
CA GLY A 222 8.96 -19.27 0.01
C GLY A 222 10.32 -19.18 -0.68
N GLU A 223 10.47 -18.37 -1.72
CA GLU A 223 11.76 -18.13 -2.39
C GLU A 223 12.73 -17.39 -1.48
N VAL A 224 12.26 -16.36 -0.80
CA VAL A 224 13.06 -15.57 0.14
C VAL A 224 13.54 -16.45 1.30
N ALA A 225 12.66 -17.27 1.89
CA ALA A 225 13.06 -18.21 2.95
C ALA A 225 14.15 -19.19 2.48
N LYS A 226 14.03 -19.76 1.27
CA LYS A 226 15.01 -20.70 0.70
C LYS A 226 16.35 -20.05 0.38
N GLN A 227 16.39 -18.79 -0.05
CA GLN A 227 17.64 -18.07 -0.42
C GLN A 227 18.67 -18.07 0.71
N VAL A 228 18.23 -18.02 1.95
CA VAL A 228 19.11 -17.95 3.13
C VAL A 228 19.10 -19.21 3.99
N GLY A 229 18.36 -20.25 3.57
CA GLY A 229 18.23 -21.48 4.34
C GLY A 229 17.35 -21.35 5.57
N GLY A 230 16.48 -20.32 5.60
CA GLY A 230 15.52 -20.10 6.68
C GLY A 230 14.40 -21.14 6.68
N LYS A 231 13.88 -21.45 7.86
CA LYS A 231 12.74 -22.38 8.05
C LYS A 231 11.44 -21.79 7.53
N ASP A 232 11.28 -20.48 7.72
CA ASP A 232 10.15 -19.68 7.27
C ASP A 232 10.63 -18.25 6.94
N LEU A 233 9.70 -17.36 6.64
CA LEU A 233 10.03 -15.98 6.29
C LEU A 233 10.53 -15.15 7.48
N GLU A 234 10.07 -15.43 8.70
CA GLU A 234 10.51 -14.73 9.90
C GLU A 234 11.97 -15.05 10.22
N ASP A 235 12.33 -16.32 10.16
CA ASP A 235 13.72 -16.80 10.30
C ASP A 235 14.62 -16.21 9.20
N ALA A 236 14.15 -16.23 7.95
CA ALA A 236 14.87 -15.63 6.83
C ALA A 236 15.09 -14.12 6.99
N PHE A 237 14.11 -13.41 7.51
CA PHE A 237 14.23 -11.98 7.75
C PHE A 237 15.31 -11.67 8.80
N ILE A 238 15.33 -12.40 9.90
CA ILE A 238 16.34 -12.25 10.96
C ILE A 238 17.74 -12.48 10.37
N ILE A 239 17.94 -13.58 9.64
CA ILE A 239 19.24 -13.90 9.01
C ILE A 239 19.68 -12.80 8.04
N LEU A 240 18.77 -12.28 7.22
CA LEU A 240 19.08 -11.22 6.26
C LEU A 240 19.39 -9.89 6.95
N GLN A 241 18.68 -9.55 8.00
CA GLN A 241 18.92 -8.34 8.77
C GLN A 241 20.29 -8.39 9.47
N GLU A 242 20.65 -9.50 10.10
CA GLU A 242 21.96 -9.67 10.73
C GLU A 242 23.11 -9.55 9.73
N ARG A 243 22.97 -10.12 8.53
CA ARG A 243 23.97 -9.98 7.45
C ARG A 243 24.11 -8.54 6.99
N ASP A 244 22.97 -7.85 6.79
CA ASP A 244 22.94 -6.47 6.37
C ASP A 244 23.63 -5.53 7.39
N GLU A 245 23.38 -5.74 8.69
CA GLU A 245 24.04 -5.00 9.77
C GLU A 245 25.56 -5.23 9.78
N GLN A 246 26.02 -6.47 9.61
CA GLN A 246 27.43 -6.82 9.54
C GLN A 246 28.14 -6.20 8.33
N GLU A 247 27.50 -6.18 7.15
CA GLU A 247 28.06 -5.57 5.93
C GLU A 247 28.20 -4.06 6.03
N GLN A 248 27.40 -3.39 6.87
CA GLN A 248 27.45 -1.93 7.06
C GLN A 248 28.46 -1.51 8.15
N GLU A 249 28.83 -2.41 9.04
CA GLU A 249 29.86 -2.18 10.06
C GLU A 249 31.31 -2.45 9.57
N ALA A 250 31.45 -3.13 8.42
CA ALA A 250 32.74 -3.52 7.82
C ALA A 250 33.22 -2.46 6.81
#